data_25944c09a6f56635fc2aaa604b9b140e
#
_entry.id   25944c09a6f56635fc2aaa604b9b140e
#
_cell.length_a   1.000
_cell.length_b   1.000
_cell.length_c   1.000
_cell.angle_alpha   90.00
_cell.angle_beta   90.00
_cell.angle_gamma   90.00
#
_symmetry.space_group_name_H-M   'P 1'
#
loop_
_entity.id
_entity.type
_entity.pdbx_description
1 polymer ?
#
loop_
_entity_poly.entity_id
_entity_poly.type
_entity_poly.pdbx_seq_one_letter_code
_entity_poly.pdbx_strand_id
1 'polypeptide(L)'
;MPLHKYPPRIWDSLKLKQGIYARLPEHYLRTLQESHSPTPVHWKPHGVKYKVNAKTGERERVQDVPIPVYYPPESQKGLWGGEGWIQGYRYSNNDKLSARVKKVWKPQLFTRELYSEILNTKFSITVTSRTLDLIDAVYGFDYYILKTPKQDLNSKFGMDLKRAMLLRLARKDTDLYPEDPVKKEAVYSRYKVNFVIPEDEAEWVGLSLEEAAEKQRLLEKERCYVLFVACRPKLHTVLHVRPHQCVIMVEQTLL
;
A
#
# COMPACT_ATOMS: atom_id res chain seq x y z
N MET A 1 -28.62 -22.05 7.15
CA MET A 1 -27.43 -21.86 8.03
C MET A 1 -26.65 -20.67 7.50
N PRO A 2 -26.29 -19.68 8.30
CA PRO A 2 -25.47 -18.60 7.82
C PRO A 2 -24.07 -19.14 7.46
N LEU A 3 -23.68 -18.98 6.21
CA LEU A 3 -22.39 -19.40 5.66
C LEU A 3 -21.19 -18.66 6.29
N HIS A 4 -21.43 -17.60 7.06
CA HIS A 4 -20.39 -16.72 7.62
C HIS A 4 -20.28 -16.87 9.13
N LYS A 5 -19.95 -18.08 9.58
CA LYS A 5 -19.68 -18.38 11.00
C LYS A 5 -18.35 -17.79 11.49
N TYR A 6 -17.47 -17.44 10.55
CA TYR A 6 -16.13 -16.93 10.83
C TYR A 6 -15.95 -15.50 10.31
N PRO A 7 -15.16 -14.66 10.97
CA PRO A 7 -14.90 -13.31 10.51
C PRO A 7 -14.16 -13.31 9.15
N PRO A 8 -14.35 -12.26 8.31
CA PRO A 8 -13.75 -12.16 6.97
C PRO A 8 -12.24 -12.44 6.94
N ARG A 9 -11.51 -12.04 7.98
CA ARG A 9 -10.07 -12.23 8.11
C ARG A 9 -9.61 -13.69 8.00
N ILE A 10 -10.44 -14.65 8.43
CA ILE A 10 -10.14 -16.09 8.32
C ILE A 10 -10.29 -16.53 6.87
N TRP A 11 -11.31 -16.06 6.17
CA TRP A 11 -11.53 -16.36 4.77
C TRP A 11 -10.46 -15.81 3.86
N ASP A 12 -9.98 -14.61 4.13
CA ASP A 12 -8.88 -13.99 3.40
C ASP A 12 -7.59 -14.81 3.55
N SER A 13 -7.31 -15.28 4.74
CA SER A 13 -6.16 -16.17 5.02
C SER A 13 -6.26 -17.51 4.26
N LEU A 14 -7.45 -18.10 4.16
CA LEU A 14 -7.68 -19.33 3.40
C LEU A 14 -7.57 -19.10 1.89
N LYS A 15 -8.05 -17.96 1.41
CA LYS A 15 -7.95 -17.57 0.00
C LYS A 15 -6.49 -17.48 -0.48
N LEU A 16 -5.60 -16.97 0.36
CA LEU A 16 -4.16 -16.87 0.06
C LEU A 16 -3.46 -18.23 -0.09
N LYS A 17 -4.05 -19.31 0.43
CA LYS A 17 -3.49 -20.67 0.35
C LYS A 17 -3.96 -21.46 -0.87
N GLN A 18 -4.82 -20.89 -1.70
CA GLN A 18 -5.45 -21.62 -2.82
C GLN A 18 -5.19 -20.95 -4.16
N GLY A 19 -5.06 -21.78 -5.20
CA GLY A 19 -5.00 -21.33 -6.59
C GLY A 19 -3.78 -20.42 -6.88
N ILE A 20 -4.02 -19.37 -7.64
CA ILE A 20 -2.98 -18.43 -8.06
C ILE A 20 -2.36 -17.63 -6.91
N TYR A 21 -3.15 -17.41 -5.84
CA TYR A 21 -2.68 -16.67 -4.68
C TYR A 21 -1.57 -17.40 -3.91
N ALA A 22 -1.58 -18.74 -3.93
CA ALA A 22 -0.53 -19.56 -3.33
C ALA A 22 0.81 -19.50 -4.11
N ARG A 23 0.75 -19.12 -5.39
CA ARG A 23 1.91 -19.01 -6.26
C ARG A 23 2.51 -17.61 -6.33
N LEU A 24 1.95 -16.66 -5.55
CA LEU A 24 2.51 -15.32 -5.43
C LEU A 24 3.91 -15.37 -4.78
N PRO A 25 4.82 -14.45 -5.13
CA PRO A 25 6.14 -14.38 -4.54
C PRO A 25 6.11 -14.29 -3.02
N GLU A 26 7.04 -14.97 -2.36
CA GLU A 26 7.09 -15.06 -0.90
C GLU A 26 7.26 -13.68 -0.22
N HIS A 27 8.11 -12.81 -0.81
CA HIS A 27 8.29 -11.45 -0.31
C HIS A 27 6.99 -10.63 -0.33
N TYR A 28 6.14 -10.81 -1.35
CA TYR A 28 4.83 -10.15 -1.41
C TYR A 28 3.87 -10.72 -0.36
N LEU A 29 3.84 -12.04 -0.17
CA LEU A 29 3.02 -12.66 0.88
C LEU A 29 3.45 -12.22 2.28
N ARG A 30 4.76 -12.05 2.52
CA ARG A 30 5.29 -11.52 3.77
C ARG A 30 4.79 -10.10 4.05
N THR A 31 4.81 -9.21 3.06
CA THR A 31 4.28 -7.83 3.23
C THR A 31 2.78 -7.79 3.56
N LEU A 32 2.00 -8.78 3.08
CA LEU A 32 0.59 -8.91 3.46
C LEU A 32 0.41 -9.38 4.91
N GLN A 33 1.29 -10.26 5.40
CA GLN A 33 1.26 -10.74 6.78
C GLN A 33 1.71 -9.69 7.78
N GLU A 34 2.69 -8.85 7.42
CA GLU A 34 3.19 -7.73 8.22
C GLU A 34 2.22 -6.53 8.28
N SER A 35 1.06 -6.66 7.66
CA SER A 35 0.04 -5.61 7.67
C SER A 35 -0.44 -5.34 9.10
N HIS A 36 -0.20 -4.12 9.57
CA HIS A 36 -0.71 -3.60 10.84
C HIS A 36 -1.80 -2.54 10.61
N SER A 37 -2.53 -2.20 11.65
CA SER A 37 -3.52 -1.14 11.57
C SER A 37 -2.84 0.21 11.36
N PRO A 38 -3.43 1.13 10.56
CA PRO A 38 -2.89 2.46 10.37
C PRO A 38 -2.79 3.21 11.71
N THR A 39 -1.79 4.06 11.83
CA THR A 39 -1.61 4.91 13.01
C THR A 39 -2.80 5.86 13.14
N PRO A 40 -3.47 5.93 14.32
CA PRO A 40 -4.59 6.81 14.50
C PRO A 40 -4.15 8.27 14.44
N VAL A 41 -4.93 9.09 13.74
CA VAL A 41 -4.67 10.52 13.53
C VAL A 41 -5.48 11.38 14.48
N HIS A 42 -6.73 10.98 14.72
CA HIS A 42 -7.67 11.74 15.54
C HIS A 42 -8.09 10.93 16.76
N TRP A 43 -8.13 11.61 17.90
CA TRP A 43 -8.46 11.04 19.18
C TRP A 43 -9.70 11.67 19.75
N LYS A 44 -10.51 10.87 20.44
CA LYS A 44 -11.68 11.37 21.14
C LYS A 44 -11.23 12.28 22.29
N PRO A 45 -11.74 13.54 22.37
CA PRO A 45 -11.37 14.43 23.47
C PRO A 45 -11.87 13.88 24.79
N HIS A 46 -10.98 13.83 25.79
CA HIS A 46 -11.33 13.48 27.15
C HIS A 46 -11.52 14.76 27.98
N GLY A 47 -12.67 14.87 28.66
CA GLY A 47 -12.91 15.94 29.63
C GLY A 47 -12.06 15.80 30.90
N VAL A 48 -11.65 14.56 31.22
CA VAL A 48 -10.90 14.22 32.44
C VAL A 48 -9.73 13.32 32.08
N LYS A 49 -8.52 13.67 32.51
CA LYS A 49 -7.30 12.88 32.25
C LYS A 49 -7.21 11.61 33.09
N TYR A 50 -7.77 11.61 34.27
CA TYR A 50 -7.72 10.51 35.23
C TYR A 50 -9.10 10.17 35.74
N LYS A 51 -9.36 8.88 35.91
CA LYS A 51 -10.59 8.34 36.48
C LYS A 51 -10.23 7.46 37.68
N VAL A 52 -11.04 7.50 38.73
CA VAL A 52 -10.90 6.58 39.86
C VAL A 52 -11.56 5.26 39.46
N ASN A 53 -10.83 4.16 39.60
CA ASN A 53 -11.35 2.83 39.37
C ASN A 53 -12.31 2.48 40.51
N ALA A 54 -13.56 2.18 40.19
CA ALA A 54 -14.60 1.90 41.19
C ALA A 54 -14.34 0.60 41.99
N LYS A 55 -13.49 -0.30 41.48
CA LYS A 55 -13.21 -1.58 42.13
C LYS A 55 -11.99 -1.54 43.03
N THR A 56 -10.90 -0.87 42.59
CA THR A 56 -9.61 -0.82 43.29
C THR A 56 -9.42 0.49 44.09
N GLY A 57 -10.22 1.53 43.82
CA GLY A 57 -10.02 2.87 44.39
C GLY A 57 -8.80 3.61 43.84
N GLU A 58 -8.03 3.01 42.96
CA GLU A 58 -6.82 3.60 42.38
C GLU A 58 -7.13 4.59 41.28
N ARG A 59 -6.24 5.57 41.11
CA ARG A 59 -6.33 6.57 40.07
C ARG A 59 -5.71 6.04 38.79
N GLU A 60 -6.54 5.76 37.78
CA GLU A 60 -6.14 5.29 36.46
C GLU A 60 -6.19 6.42 35.42
N ARG A 61 -5.25 6.40 34.48
CA ARG A 61 -5.31 7.26 33.31
C ARG A 61 -6.43 6.80 32.38
N VAL A 62 -7.25 7.75 31.91
CA VAL A 62 -8.27 7.44 30.89
C VAL A 62 -7.57 7.08 29.59
N GLN A 63 -7.95 5.93 29.01
CA GLN A 63 -7.40 5.46 27.75
C GLN A 63 -7.81 6.38 26.60
N ASP A 64 -6.85 6.70 25.74
CA ASP A 64 -7.10 7.43 24.52
C ASP A 64 -7.84 6.53 23.52
N VAL A 65 -9.00 6.98 23.05
CA VAL A 65 -9.83 6.25 22.09
C VAL A 65 -9.67 6.89 20.70
N PRO A 66 -9.15 6.17 19.72
CA PRO A 66 -9.05 6.69 18.37
C PRO A 66 -10.41 6.88 17.72
N ILE A 67 -10.57 7.91 16.91
CA ILE A 67 -11.78 8.14 16.12
C ILE A 67 -11.65 7.39 14.80
N PRO A 68 -12.66 6.60 14.40
CA PRO A 68 -12.67 5.95 13.10
C PRO A 68 -12.74 6.97 11.97
N VAL A 69 -11.87 6.81 10.97
CA VAL A 69 -11.74 7.68 9.81
C VAL A 69 -12.25 6.94 8.58
N TYR A 70 -13.07 7.60 7.77
CA TYR A 70 -13.50 7.11 6.47
C TYR A 70 -12.63 7.73 5.37
N TYR A 71 -12.09 6.89 4.50
CA TYR A 71 -11.25 7.31 3.37
C TYR A 71 -12.07 7.31 2.08
N PRO A 72 -12.36 8.49 1.51
CA PRO A 72 -13.05 8.58 0.23
C PRO A 72 -12.12 8.16 -0.94
N PRO A 73 -12.65 7.79 -2.11
CA PRO A 73 -11.84 7.40 -3.25
C PRO A 73 -10.90 8.51 -3.75
N GLU A 74 -11.21 9.78 -3.46
CA GLU A 74 -10.35 10.93 -3.75
C GLU A 74 -9.02 10.87 -3.00
N SER A 75 -8.99 10.28 -1.78
CA SER A 75 -7.77 10.13 -1.00
C SER A 75 -6.72 9.25 -1.69
N GLN A 76 -7.16 8.34 -2.57
CA GLN A 76 -6.27 7.46 -3.33
C GLN A 76 -5.46 8.19 -4.41
N LYS A 77 -5.90 9.39 -4.81
CA LYS A 77 -5.23 10.23 -5.83
C LYS A 77 -4.28 11.28 -5.23
N GLY A 78 -4.29 11.45 -3.92
CA GLY A 78 -3.47 12.43 -3.21
C GLY A 78 -2.72 11.82 -2.04
N LEU A 79 -2.08 12.65 -1.23
CA LEU A 79 -1.36 12.26 -0.01
C LEU A 79 -2.00 12.96 1.18
N TRP A 80 -2.80 12.23 1.95
CA TRP A 80 -3.57 12.80 3.04
C TRP A 80 -3.00 12.49 4.43
N GLY A 81 -1.85 11.80 4.54
CA GLY A 81 -1.15 11.55 5.81
C GLY A 81 -1.99 10.79 6.85
N GLY A 82 -2.89 9.92 6.43
CA GLY A 82 -3.81 9.21 7.30
C GLY A 82 -5.06 10.00 7.69
N GLU A 83 -5.20 11.26 7.26
CA GLU A 83 -6.43 12.02 7.44
C GLU A 83 -7.52 11.55 6.48
N GLY A 84 -8.78 11.74 6.88
CA GLY A 84 -9.94 11.42 6.06
C GLY A 84 -11.19 12.05 6.63
N TRP A 85 -12.34 11.55 6.24
CA TRP A 85 -13.61 12.09 6.71
C TRP A 85 -13.99 11.49 8.05
N ILE A 86 -14.36 12.35 9.01
CA ILE A 86 -14.87 11.96 10.31
C ILE A 86 -16.38 12.15 10.30
N GLN A 87 -17.11 11.10 10.61
CA GLN A 87 -18.56 11.11 10.72
C GLN A 87 -18.99 11.19 12.18
N GLY A 88 -19.95 12.02 12.46
CA GLY A 88 -20.48 12.17 13.80
C GLY A 88 -21.81 12.92 13.81
N TYR A 89 -22.17 13.39 14.98
CA TYR A 89 -23.42 14.10 15.20
C TYR A 89 -23.15 15.48 15.83
N ARG A 90 -23.94 16.45 15.44
CA ARG A 90 -24.00 17.77 16.05
C ARG A 90 -25.42 18.02 16.56
N TYR A 91 -25.56 18.68 17.71
CA TYR A 91 -26.85 19.17 18.14
C TYR A 91 -27.28 20.38 17.32
N SER A 92 -28.56 20.43 16.91
CA SER A 92 -29.09 21.45 16.00
C SER A 92 -28.84 22.87 16.51
N ASN A 93 -29.15 23.11 17.79
CA ASN A 93 -29.08 24.44 18.43
C ASN A 93 -27.91 24.55 19.43
N ASN A 94 -26.87 23.73 19.33
CA ASN A 94 -25.79 23.60 20.32
C ASN A 94 -26.29 23.20 21.74
N ASP A 95 -27.54 22.87 21.89
CA ASP A 95 -28.16 22.39 23.12
C ASP A 95 -28.30 20.86 23.08
N LYS A 96 -27.98 20.20 24.19
CA LYS A 96 -28.06 18.73 24.32
C LYS A 96 -29.50 18.19 24.21
N LEU A 97 -30.50 19.03 24.41
CA LEU A 97 -31.92 18.71 24.28
C LEU A 97 -32.41 18.79 22.83
N SER A 98 -31.65 19.45 21.93
CA SER A 98 -32.03 19.58 20.54
C SER A 98 -31.75 18.29 19.74
N ALA A 99 -32.40 18.17 18.58
CA ALA A 99 -32.22 17.02 17.68
C ALA A 99 -30.75 16.84 17.24
N ARG A 100 -30.32 15.60 17.19
CA ARG A 100 -28.98 15.24 16.66
C ARG A 100 -29.02 15.19 15.15
N VAL A 101 -28.19 15.98 14.50
CA VAL A 101 -28.02 16.02 13.05
C VAL A 101 -26.67 15.38 12.69
N LYS A 102 -26.67 14.50 11.69
CA LYS A 102 -25.43 13.90 11.15
C LYS A 102 -24.55 15.00 10.56
N LYS A 103 -23.26 14.97 10.90
CA LYS A 103 -22.25 15.88 10.37
C LYS A 103 -21.01 15.11 9.95
N VAL A 104 -20.44 15.51 8.81
CA VAL A 104 -19.16 15.01 8.32
C VAL A 104 -18.14 16.14 8.37
N TRP A 105 -17.01 15.89 9.01
CA TRP A 105 -15.87 16.79 9.01
C TRP A 105 -14.87 16.30 7.97
N LYS A 106 -14.43 17.19 7.10
CA LYS A 106 -13.47 16.91 6.04
C LYS A 106 -12.17 17.63 6.33
N PRO A 107 -11.00 17.05 6.01
CA PRO A 107 -9.73 17.73 6.11
C PRO A 107 -9.65 18.86 5.08
N GLN A 108 -8.82 19.87 5.35
CA GLN A 108 -8.50 20.91 4.38
C GLN A 108 -7.47 20.38 3.40
N LEU A 109 -7.76 20.50 2.10
CA LEU A 109 -6.92 20.03 1.02
C LEU A 109 -6.24 21.21 0.32
N PHE A 110 -4.96 21.02 0.02
CA PHE A 110 -4.13 21.97 -0.73
C PHE A 110 -3.54 21.25 -1.93
N THR A 111 -3.41 21.93 -3.05
CA THR A 111 -2.62 21.45 -4.17
C THR A 111 -1.22 22.06 -4.07
N ARG A 112 -0.19 21.23 -3.98
CA ARG A 112 1.21 21.63 -3.87
C ARG A 112 2.06 20.95 -4.92
N GLU A 113 3.08 21.67 -5.40
CA GLU A 113 4.13 21.10 -6.24
C GLU A 113 5.24 20.57 -5.35
N LEU A 114 5.48 19.26 -5.41
CA LEU A 114 6.52 18.56 -4.68
C LEU A 114 7.54 18.01 -5.68
N TYR A 115 8.81 18.27 -5.42
CA TYR A 115 9.91 17.78 -6.25
C TYR A 115 10.48 16.48 -5.71
N SER A 116 10.64 15.48 -6.58
CA SER A 116 11.35 14.26 -6.26
C SER A 116 12.76 14.29 -6.85
N GLU A 117 13.76 14.12 -5.99
CA GLU A 117 15.17 14.00 -6.41
C GLU A 117 15.41 12.69 -7.17
N ILE A 118 14.82 11.58 -6.71
CA ILE A 118 14.99 10.26 -7.34
C ILE A 118 14.38 10.24 -8.73
N LEU A 119 13.15 10.75 -8.89
CA LEU A 119 12.44 10.75 -10.17
C LEU A 119 12.80 11.95 -11.06
N ASN A 120 13.49 12.96 -10.52
CA ASN A 120 13.83 14.21 -11.19
C ASN A 120 12.63 14.90 -11.84
N THR A 121 11.49 14.88 -11.15
CA THR A 121 10.22 15.43 -11.63
C THR A 121 9.49 16.18 -10.54
N LYS A 122 8.69 17.18 -10.94
CA LYS A 122 7.77 17.90 -10.06
C LYS A 122 6.38 17.32 -10.20
N PHE A 123 5.74 17.05 -9.09
CA PHE A 123 4.39 16.51 -9.03
C PHE A 123 3.45 17.53 -8.39
N SER A 124 2.36 17.83 -9.06
CA SER A 124 1.26 18.63 -8.48
C SER A 124 0.28 17.69 -7.78
N ILE A 125 0.30 17.67 -6.45
CA ILE A 125 -0.41 16.69 -5.63
C ILE A 125 -1.35 17.39 -4.65
N THR A 126 -2.53 16.81 -4.43
CA THR A 126 -3.41 17.23 -3.34
C THR A 126 -2.93 16.65 -2.02
N VAL A 127 -2.63 17.53 -1.06
CA VAL A 127 -2.07 17.17 0.24
C VAL A 127 -2.86 17.84 1.37
N THR A 128 -2.76 17.29 2.58
CA THR A 128 -3.25 17.92 3.81
C THR A 128 -2.11 18.65 4.52
N SER A 129 -2.44 19.54 5.45
CA SER A 129 -1.45 20.22 6.31
C SER A 129 -0.58 19.21 7.05
N ARG A 130 -1.22 18.17 7.62
CA ARG A 130 -0.51 17.10 8.31
C ARG A 130 0.52 16.39 7.42
N THR A 131 0.21 16.18 6.14
CA THR A 131 1.17 15.56 5.21
C THR A 131 2.39 16.44 5.01
N LEU A 132 2.22 17.76 4.92
CA LEU A 132 3.33 18.69 4.82
C LEU A 132 4.20 18.64 6.07
N ASP A 133 3.58 18.65 7.26
CA ASP A 133 4.31 18.52 8.53
C ASP A 133 5.09 17.19 8.61
N LEU A 134 4.53 16.09 8.08
CA LEU A 134 5.21 14.80 8.04
C LEU A 134 6.38 14.79 7.03
N ILE A 135 6.26 15.47 5.90
CA ILE A 135 7.34 15.62 4.91
C ILE A 135 8.49 16.41 5.53
N ASP A 136 8.18 17.50 6.24
CA ASP A 136 9.16 18.34 6.91
C ASP A 136 9.85 17.60 8.05
N ALA A 137 9.09 16.81 8.83
CA ALA A 137 9.64 15.99 9.92
C ALA A 137 10.64 14.91 9.46
N VAL A 138 10.51 14.46 8.21
CA VAL A 138 11.39 13.43 7.61
C VAL A 138 12.47 14.05 6.71
N TYR A 139 12.50 15.39 6.60
CA TYR A 139 13.49 16.14 5.80
C TYR A 139 13.43 15.85 4.29
N GLY A 140 12.25 15.63 3.73
CA GLY A 140 12.07 15.56 2.30
C GLY A 140 10.94 14.67 1.81
N PHE A 141 10.47 14.97 0.61
CA PHE A 141 9.36 14.27 -0.02
C PHE A 141 9.70 12.80 -0.32
N ASP A 142 10.88 12.53 -0.88
CA ASP A 142 11.31 11.18 -1.23
C ASP A 142 11.48 10.31 0.02
N TYR A 143 12.06 10.86 1.09
CA TYR A 143 12.16 10.16 2.37
C TYR A 143 10.79 9.86 2.97
N TYR A 144 9.85 10.78 2.88
CA TYR A 144 8.49 10.56 3.36
C TYR A 144 7.84 9.38 2.64
N ILE A 145 7.89 9.34 1.31
CA ILE A 145 7.31 8.25 0.51
C ILE A 145 8.00 6.91 0.79
N LEU A 146 9.33 6.89 0.84
CA LEU A 146 10.09 5.65 1.03
C LEU A 146 9.97 5.09 2.45
N LYS A 147 10.00 5.94 3.48
CA LYS A 147 9.96 5.52 4.88
C LYS A 147 8.57 5.13 5.36
N THR A 148 7.53 5.81 4.88
CA THR A 148 6.16 5.57 5.36
C THR A 148 5.65 4.20 4.93
N PRO A 149 5.11 3.38 5.85
CA PRO A 149 4.52 2.09 5.52
C PRO A 149 3.21 2.26 4.73
N LYS A 150 2.80 1.20 4.02
CA LYS A 150 1.61 1.18 3.16
C LYS A 150 0.34 1.62 3.89
N GLN A 151 0.19 1.19 5.14
CA GLN A 151 -1.00 1.43 5.95
C GLN A 151 -1.16 2.92 6.32
N ASP A 152 -0.06 3.58 6.62
CA ASP A 152 -0.03 5.00 7.00
C ASP A 152 -0.08 5.91 5.78
N LEU A 153 0.57 5.51 4.69
CA LEU A 153 0.51 6.24 3.43
C LEU A 153 -0.91 6.23 2.84
N ASN A 154 -1.60 5.10 2.94
CA ASN A 154 -3.00 4.85 2.56
C ASN A 154 -3.45 5.56 1.27
N SER A 155 -2.59 5.54 0.26
CA SER A 155 -2.82 6.15 -1.04
C SER A 155 -2.26 5.26 -2.15
N LYS A 156 -3.06 4.98 -3.16
CA LYS A 156 -2.61 4.23 -4.34
C LYS A 156 -1.54 5.02 -5.08
N PHE A 157 -1.77 6.31 -5.29
CA PHE A 157 -0.80 7.21 -5.92
C PHE A 157 0.54 7.22 -5.17
N GLY A 158 0.52 7.32 -3.84
CA GLY A 158 1.73 7.28 -3.01
C GLY A 158 2.48 5.95 -3.14
N MET A 159 1.75 4.83 -3.20
CA MET A 159 2.37 3.51 -3.39
C MET A 159 2.95 3.30 -4.78
N ASP A 160 2.30 3.85 -5.82
CA ASP A 160 2.81 3.81 -7.19
C ASP A 160 4.09 4.65 -7.33
N LEU A 161 4.13 5.83 -6.68
CA LEU A 161 5.37 6.64 -6.57
C LEU A 161 6.48 5.88 -5.83
N LYS A 162 6.16 5.26 -4.70
CA LYS A 162 7.12 4.45 -3.93
C LYS A 162 7.71 3.35 -4.79
N ARG A 163 6.89 2.61 -5.53
CA ARG A 163 7.34 1.58 -6.46
C ARG A 163 8.24 2.15 -7.55
N ALA A 164 7.86 3.26 -8.18
CA ALA A 164 8.66 3.91 -9.21
C ALA A 164 10.03 4.37 -8.69
N MET A 165 10.08 4.94 -7.49
CA MET A 165 11.33 5.35 -6.84
C MET A 165 12.24 4.15 -6.53
N LEU A 166 11.67 3.07 -5.97
CA LEU A 166 12.41 1.85 -5.65
C LEU A 166 12.97 1.17 -6.90
N LEU A 167 12.18 1.08 -7.98
CA LEU A 167 12.64 0.55 -9.27
C LEU A 167 13.78 1.38 -9.85
N ARG A 168 13.66 2.71 -9.78
CA ARG A 168 14.72 3.60 -10.29
C ARG A 168 16.01 3.49 -9.49
N LEU A 169 15.92 3.26 -8.19
CA LEU A 169 17.09 2.98 -7.34
C LEU A 169 17.69 1.59 -7.61
N ALA A 170 16.85 0.57 -7.86
CA ALA A 170 17.30 -0.77 -8.20
C ALA A 170 18.02 -0.80 -9.56
N ARG A 171 17.47 -0.09 -10.55
CA ARG A 171 18.04 0.07 -11.91
C ARG A 171 19.01 1.25 -12.01
N LYS A 172 19.88 1.43 -11.03
CA LYS A 172 20.79 2.57 -10.87
C LYS A 172 21.43 3.02 -12.19
N ASP A 173 21.94 2.09 -12.99
CA ASP A 173 22.78 2.41 -14.13
C ASP A 173 22.00 2.88 -15.36
N THR A 174 20.78 2.41 -15.52
CA THR A 174 19.94 2.73 -16.68
C THR A 174 19.01 3.91 -16.45
N ASP A 175 18.41 4.00 -15.26
CA ASP A 175 17.26 4.89 -15.03
C ASP A 175 17.61 6.12 -14.17
N LEU A 176 18.63 6.01 -13.30
CA LEU A 176 19.01 7.09 -12.39
C LEU A 176 20.01 8.04 -13.05
N TYR A 177 19.59 9.24 -13.46
CA TYR A 177 20.43 10.29 -14.04
C TYR A 177 21.46 9.77 -15.05
N PRO A 178 21.03 9.26 -16.22
CA PRO A 178 21.94 8.69 -17.20
C PRO A 178 22.95 9.71 -17.75
N GLU A 179 22.59 11.00 -17.78
CA GLU A 179 23.41 12.09 -18.30
C GLU A 179 24.45 12.62 -17.30
N ASP A 180 24.13 12.55 -15.98
CA ASP A 180 24.92 13.17 -14.91
C ASP A 180 25.47 12.13 -13.92
N PRO A 181 26.68 11.57 -14.08
CA PRO A 181 27.23 10.54 -13.20
C PRO A 181 27.46 11.04 -11.76
N VAL A 182 27.82 12.32 -11.58
CA VAL A 182 28.08 12.91 -10.26
C VAL A 182 26.79 13.00 -9.44
N LYS A 183 25.70 13.46 -10.05
CA LYS A 183 24.38 13.51 -9.39
C LYS A 183 23.86 12.10 -9.10
N LYS A 184 24.06 11.16 -10.03
CA LYS A 184 23.69 9.75 -9.86
C LYS A 184 24.30 9.17 -8.58
N GLU A 185 25.59 9.33 -8.39
CA GLU A 185 26.26 8.79 -7.20
C GLU A 185 25.88 9.54 -5.93
N ALA A 186 25.71 10.84 -5.98
CA ALA A 186 25.28 11.64 -4.83
C ALA A 186 23.87 11.22 -4.35
N VAL A 187 22.91 11.07 -5.25
CA VAL A 187 21.54 10.63 -4.94
C VAL A 187 21.56 9.16 -4.49
N TYR A 188 22.23 8.29 -5.23
CA TYR A 188 22.29 6.87 -4.89
C TYR A 188 22.92 6.61 -3.51
N SER A 189 24.04 7.26 -3.17
CA SER A 189 24.70 7.09 -1.87
C SER A 189 23.81 7.52 -0.70
N ARG A 190 22.96 8.53 -0.91
CA ARG A 190 22.01 9.02 0.11
C ARG A 190 20.94 8.00 0.46
N TYR A 191 20.42 7.26 -0.54
CA TYR A 191 19.30 6.33 -0.36
C TYR A 191 19.72 4.86 -0.26
N LYS A 192 20.98 4.52 -0.63
CA LYS A 192 21.49 3.14 -0.72
C LYS A 192 21.29 2.32 0.55
N VAL A 193 21.61 2.88 1.69
CA VAL A 193 21.70 2.12 2.94
C VAL A 193 20.34 1.57 3.40
N ASN A 194 19.26 2.34 3.18
CA ASN A 194 17.97 2.05 3.78
C ASN A 194 16.90 1.57 2.80
N PHE A 195 17.04 1.85 1.49
CA PHE A 195 15.92 1.72 0.55
C PHE A 195 16.23 0.94 -0.72
N VAL A 196 17.47 0.51 -0.94
CA VAL A 196 17.78 -0.30 -2.13
C VAL A 196 17.38 -1.74 -1.89
N ILE A 197 16.44 -2.21 -2.67
CA ILE A 197 15.94 -3.58 -2.68
C ILE A 197 16.12 -4.17 -4.07
N PRO A 198 16.11 -5.51 -4.22
CA PRO A 198 16.16 -6.15 -5.53
C PRO A 198 15.02 -5.69 -6.43
N GLU A 199 15.27 -5.65 -7.76
CA GLU A 199 14.28 -5.23 -8.75
C GLU A 199 13.03 -6.08 -8.70
N ASP A 200 13.18 -7.39 -8.58
CA ASP A 200 12.09 -8.36 -8.48
C ASP A 200 11.14 -8.05 -7.31
N GLU A 201 11.69 -7.61 -6.16
CA GLU A 201 10.87 -7.22 -5.01
C GLU A 201 10.23 -5.85 -5.23
N ALA A 202 10.97 -4.89 -5.78
CA ALA A 202 10.49 -3.53 -6.01
C ALA A 202 9.25 -3.49 -6.92
N GLU A 203 9.19 -4.37 -7.92
CA GLU A 203 8.06 -4.47 -8.84
C GLU A 203 6.73 -4.87 -8.19
N TRP A 204 6.78 -5.52 -7.02
CA TRP A 204 5.59 -5.99 -6.31
C TRP A 204 5.13 -5.02 -5.22
N VAL A 205 5.93 -4.02 -4.92
CA VAL A 205 5.58 -3.03 -3.87
C VAL A 205 4.32 -2.26 -4.25
N GLY A 206 3.38 -2.19 -3.32
CA GLY A 206 2.16 -1.37 -3.45
C GLY A 206 1.05 -1.96 -4.28
N LEU A 207 1.24 -3.10 -4.93
CA LEU A 207 0.18 -3.77 -5.67
C LEU A 207 -0.96 -4.19 -4.73
N SER A 208 -2.18 -4.11 -5.22
CA SER A 208 -3.34 -4.75 -4.59
C SER A 208 -3.27 -6.27 -4.82
N LEU A 209 -4.04 -7.04 -4.04
CA LEU A 209 -4.07 -8.50 -4.21
C LEU A 209 -4.55 -8.92 -5.60
N GLU A 210 -5.50 -8.17 -6.17
CA GLU A 210 -6.03 -8.42 -7.50
C GLU A 210 -5.00 -8.10 -8.59
N GLU A 211 -4.34 -6.94 -8.51
CA GLU A 211 -3.26 -6.56 -9.41
C GLU A 211 -2.07 -7.54 -9.36
N ALA A 212 -1.72 -7.99 -8.15
CA ALA A 212 -0.65 -8.98 -7.96
C ALA A 212 -1.01 -10.33 -8.60
N ALA A 213 -2.26 -10.80 -8.44
CA ALA A 213 -2.72 -12.02 -9.07
C ALA A 213 -2.75 -11.90 -10.61
N GLU A 214 -3.10 -10.75 -11.12
CA GLU A 214 -3.12 -10.48 -12.56
C GLU A 214 -1.71 -10.43 -13.14
N LYS A 215 -0.79 -9.75 -12.44
CA LYS A 215 0.65 -9.76 -12.79
C LYS A 215 1.20 -11.19 -12.82
N GLN A 216 0.88 -12.01 -11.81
CA GLN A 216 1.33 -13.40 -11.75
C GLN A 216 0.78 -14.23 -12.94
N ARG A 217 -0.49 -14.04 -13.30
CA ARG A 217 -1.06 -14.69 -14.50
C ARG A 217 -0.34 -14.33 -15.78
N LEU A 218 0.03 -13.07 -15.94
CA LEU A 218 0.76 -12.60 -17.12
C LEU A 218 2.15 -13.25 -17.17
N LEU A 219 2.88 -13.26 -16.05
CA LEU A 219 4.20 -13.89 -15.97
C LEU A 219 4.14 -15.39 -16.25
N GLU A 220 3.14 -16.10 -15.75
CA GLU A 220 2.94 -17.52 -16.03
C GLU A 220 2.62 -17.76 -17.52
N LYS A 221 1.81 -16.91 -18.11
CA LYS A 221 1.49 -16.98 -19.54
C LYS A 221 2.73 -16.76 -20.42
N GLU A 222 3.57 -15.79 -20.09
CA GLU A 222 4.83 -15.54 -20.78
C GLU A 222 5.79 -16.72 -20.66
N ARG A 223 5.93 -17.30 -19.46
CA ARG A 223 6.75 -18.51 -19.26
C ARG A 223 6.26 -19.69 -20.10
N CYS A 224 4.95 -19.93 -20.13
CA CYS A 224 4.36 -20.97 -20.99
C CYS A 224 4.64 -20.71 -22.46
N TYR A 225 4.54 -19.46 -22.91
CA TYR A 225 4.83 -19.10 -24.30
C TYR A 225 6.31 -19.33 -24.67
N VAL A 226 7.23 -18.91 -23.81
CA VAL A 226 8.68 -19.11 -24.00
C VAL A 226 9.02 -20.60 -24.06
N LEU A 227 8.46 -21.42 -23.17
CA LEU A 227 8.63 -22.87 -23.18
C LEU A 227 8.08 -23.50 -24.46
N PHE A 228 6.92 -23.04 -24.94
CA PHE A 228 6.32 -23.51 -26.19
C PHE A 228 7.19 -23.16 -27.39
N VAL A 229 7.73 -21.95 -27.47
CA VAL A 229 8.63 -21.53 -28.53
C VAL A 229 9.96 -22.29 -28.48
N ALA A 230 10.51 -22.50 -27.28
CA ALA A 230 11.76 -23.26 -27.10
C ALA A 230 11.61 -24.75 -27.43
N CYS A 231 10.43 -25.34 -27.23
CA CYS A 231 10.14 -26.72 -27.59
C CYS A 231 9.78 -26.93 -29.06
N ARG A 232 9.47 -25.86 -29.81
CA ARG A 232 9.07 -25.91 -31.22
C ARG A 232 10.11 -26.58 -32.17
N PRO A 233 11.43 -26.39 -32.01
CA PRO A 233 12.41 -27.04 -32.90
C PRO A 233 12.52 -28.55 -32.73
N LYS A 234 11.98 -29.13 -31.65
CA LYS A 234 12.03 -30.60 -31.43
C LYS A 234 10.74 -31.32 -31.86
N LEU A 235 9.69 -30.59 -32.26
CA LEU A 235 8.38 -31.14 -32.63
C LEU A 235 8.01 -30.90 -34.09
N HIS A 236 9.00 -31.00 -35.01
CA HIS A 236 8.70 -30.96 -36.47
C HIS A 236 8.02 -32.23 -36.99
N THR A 237 7.58 -33.10 -36.07
CA THR A 237 6.71 -34.23 -36.40
C THR A 237 5.59 -34.30 -35.38
N VAL A 238 4.36 -34.01 -35.89
CA VAL A 238 3.06 -34.37 -35.32
C VAL A 238 2.47 -33.43 -34.24
N LEU A 239 1.30 -32.91 -34.63
CA LEU A 239 0.13 -32.45 -33.89
C LEU A 239 -0.05 -30.94 -33.63
N HIS A 240 -1.06 -30.45 -34.28
CA HIS A 240 -1.79 -29.22 -34.02
C HIS A 240 -2.47 -29.30 -32.62
N VAL A 241 -1.76 -28.87 -31.58
CA VAL A 241 -2.33 -28.79 -30.21
C VAL A 241 -2.81 -27.36 -29.96
N ARG A 242 -4.08 -27.21 -29.63
CA ARG A 242 -4.69 -25.91 -29.27
C ARG A 242 -4.11 -25.38 -27.95
N PRO A 243 -3.95 -24.06 -27.76
CA PRO A 243 -3.27 -23.45 -26.61
C PRO A 243 -3.91 -23.73 -25.24
N HIS A 244 -5.14 -24.25 -25.19
CA HIS A 244 -5.81 -24.59 -23.93
C HIS A 244 -5.35 -25.91 -23.27
N GLN A 245 -4.57 -26.73 -23.96
CA GLN A 245 -4.10 -28.03 -23.44
C GLN A 245 -2.72 -27.97 -22.76
N CYS A 246 -1.99 -26.87 -22.88
CA CYS A 246 -0.67 -26.74 -22.22
C CYS A 246 -0.75 -26.66 -20.69
N VAL A 247 -1.87 -26.26 -20.11
CA VAL A 247 -2.03 -26.15 -18.65
C VAL A 247 -2.08 -27.51 -17.96
N ILE A 248 -2.56 -28.54 -18.68
CA ILE A 248 -2.75 -29.89 -18.11
C ILE A 248 -1.45 -30.71 -18.16
N MET A 249 -0.57 -30.43 -19.12
CA MET A 249 0.68 -31.21 -19.27
C MET A 249 1.80 -30.80 -18.28
N VAL A 250 1.77 -29.58 -17.73
CA VAL A 250 2.79 -29.13 -16.78
C VAL A 250 2.59 -29.76 -15.39
N GLU A 251 1.37 -30.16 -15.04
CA GLU A 251 1.11 -30.86 -13.78
C GLU A 251 1.53 -32.35 -13.80
N GLN A 252 1.70 -32.97 -14.97
CA GLN A 252 2.08 -34.38 -15.09
C GLN A 252 3.57 -34.65 -15.22
N THR A 253 4.40 -33.62 -15.41
CA THR A 253 5.88 -33.77 -15.54
C THR A 253 6.63 -33.36 -14.28
N LEU A 254 5.95 -33.04 -13.18
CA LEU A 254 6.52 -32.69 -11.87
C LEU A 254 6.14 -33.70 -10.75
N LEU A 255 5.78 -34.92 -11.13
CA LEU A 255 5.66 -36.06 -10.21
C LEU A 255 6.80 -37.06 -10.43
#